data_8aa3a9af1f4add78c37c89745ba8968b
#
_entry.id   8aa3a9af1f4add78c37c89745ba8968b
#
_cell.length_a   1.000
_cell.length_b   1.000
_cell.length_c   1.000
_cell.angle_alpha   90.00
_cell.angle_beta   90.00
_cell.angle_gamma   90.00
#
_symmetry.space_group_name_H-M   'P 1'
#
loop_
_entity.id
_entity.type
_entity.pdbx_description
1 polymer ?
#
loop_
_entity_poly.entity_id
_entity_poly.type
_entity_poly.pdbx_seq_one_letter_code
_entity_poly.pdbx_strand_id
1 'polypeptide(L)'
;MIRCLVPLIAEKLHGTEPTLPVVLIDLIDDLPHREEPSLVEQWQFDFWSPEHDLGGWTHFTYDQSSRKGWYVTVLVGVDRQIVLVVDPKIQIPQLTQYLEFRAEGIWAQHVCETPLEHWTVGLEAFGVTLETPEDAMGNQWGKRTGVGLDLEWEQIDKPESTDSGFSQQCSVTGEVLIDDEVIDLNAQG
;
A
#
# COMPACT_ATOMS: atom_id res chain seq x y z
N MET A 1 -3.39 -4.51 6.93
CA MET A 1 -4.37 -3.40 7.14
C MET A 1 -4.33 -2.50 5.92
N ILE A 2 -5.45 -2.23 5.30
CA ILE A 2 -5.55 -1.22 4.23
C ILE A 2 -5.75 0.13 4.89
N ARG A 3 -4.95 1.13 4.55
CA ARG A 3 -5.16 2.53 4.93
C ARG A 3 -5.22 3.37 3.68
N CYS A 4 -6.38 3.94 3.40
CA CYS A 4 -6.53 5.00 2.42
C CYS A 4 -6.46 6.33 3.18
N LEU A 5 -5.44 7.14 2.90
CA LEU A 5 -5.26 8.46 3.49
C LEU A 5 -5.73 9.51 2.47
N VAL A 6 -7.04 9.68 2.39
CA VAL A 6 -7.66 10.77 1.64
C VAL A 6 -8.05 11.85 2.64
N PRO A 7 -7.74 13.14 2.43
CA PRO A 7 -8.26 14.19 3.29
C PRO A 7 -9.78 14.23 3.17
N LEU A 8 -10.47 13.81 4.22
CA LEU A 8 -11.92 13.86 4.31
C LEU A 8 -12.37 15.32 4.25
N ILE A 9 -13.17 15.69 3.27
CA ILE A 9 -13.75 17.03 3.16
C ILE A 9 -14.86 17.15 4.19
N ALA A 10 -14.54 17.76 5.33
CA ALA A 10 -15.54 18.08 6.35
C ALA A 10 -16.40 19.25 5.88
N GLU A 11 -17.64 18.99 5.47
CA GLU A 11 -18.65 20.05 5.36
C GLU A 11 -18.92 20.69 6.73
N LYS A 12 -18.61 21.98 6.85
CA LYS A 12 -18.93 22.78 8.05
C LYS A 12 -20.43 22.97 8.16
N LEU A 13 -21.10 22.14 8.93
CA LEU A 13 -22.43 22.43 9.44
C LEU A 13 -22.30 23.32 10.68
N HIS A 14 -22.88 24.51 10.61
CA HIS A 14 -22.97 25.47 11.73
C HIS A 14 -24.04 25.02 12.72
N GLY A 15 -23.64 24.84 13.96
CA GLY A 15 -24.56 24.91 15.12
C GLY A 15 -24.56 23.71 16.06
N THR A 16 -24.14 23.98 17.33
CA THR A 16 -24.40 23.29 18.60
C THR A 16 -23.72 21.95 18.86
N GLU A 17 -22.80 21.99 19.86
CA GLU A 17 -22.03 20.93 20.56
C GLU A 17 -21.05 20.12 19.69
N PRO A 18 -19.83 19.89 20.17
CA PRO A 18 -18.84 19.12 19.40
C PRO A 18 -19.08 17.61 19.54
N THR A 19 -20.14 17.13 18.91
CA THR A 19 -20.16 15.75 18.47
C THR A 19 -19.18 15.71 17.30
N LEU A 20 -18.09 14.99 17.45
CA LEU A 20 -17.19 14.71 16.32
C LEU A 20 -18.06 14.25 15.16
N PRO A 21 -17.94 14.84 13.95
CA PRO A 21 -18.74 14.40 12.82
C PRO A 21 -18.45 12.93 12.60
N VAL A 22 -19.48 12.11 12.59
CA VAL A 22 -19.37 10.72 12.13
C VAL A 22 -19.10 10.85 10.64
N VAL A 23 -17.84 10.70 10.25
CA VAL A 23 -17.46 10.65 8.85
C VAL A 23 -17.92 9.29 8.34
N LEU A 24 -18.91 9.32 7.45
CA LEU A 24 -19.35 8.11 6.77
C LEU A 24 -18.33 7.80 5.68
N ILE A 25 -17.73 6.63 5.74
CA ILE A 25 -16.85 6.12 4.68
C ILE A 25 -17.75 5.61 3.56
N ASP A 26 -17.53 6.13 2.34
CA ASP A 26 -18.26 5.73 1.14
C ASP A 26 -17.36 4.84 0.26
N LEU A 27 -17.96 4.08 -0.65
CA LEU A 27 -17.24 3.23 -1.61
C LEU A 27 -16.24 4.03 -2.46
N ILE A 28 -16.52 5.30 -2.73
CA ILE A 28 -15.63 6.14 -3.51
C ILE A 28 -14.33 6.48 -2.76
N ASP A 29 -14.34 6.46 -1.43
CA ASP A 29 -13.15 6.78 -0.61
C ASP A 29 -12.04 5.72 -0.77
N ASP A 30 -12.37 4.54 -1.29
CA ASP A 30 -11.42 3.46 -1.59
C ASP A 30 -10.86 3.54 -3.02
N LEU A 31 -11.33 4.47 -3.83
CA LEU A 31 -10.95 4.64 -5.22
C LEU A 31 -10.17 5.95 -5.45
N PRO A 32 -9.30 6.01 -6.48
CA PRO A 32 -8.62 7.26 -6.84
C PRO A 32 -9.60 8.37 -7.23
N HIS A 33 -9.52 9.53 -6.58
CA HIS A 33 -10.37 10.69 -6.83
C HIS A 33 -9.93 11.47 -8.08
N ARG A 34 -10.25 10.95 -9.25
CA ARG A 34 -9.79 11.47 -10.54
C ARG A 34 -10.32 12.86 -10.90
N GLU A 35 -11.41 13.28 -10.28
CA GLU A 35 -12.04 14.59 -10.50
C GLU A 35 -11.35 15.70 -9.69
N GLU A 36 -10.48 15.35 -8.76
CA GLU A 36 -9.74 16.27 -7.91
C GLU A 36 -8.21 16.15 -8.13
N PRO A 37 -7.70 16.58 -9.30
CA PRO A 37 -6.30 16.35 -9.70
C PRO A 37 -5.26 17.05 -8.81
N SER A 38 -5.67 17.95 -7.93
CA SER A 38 -4.80 18.60 -6.94
C SER A 38 -4.62 17.79 -5.66
N LEU A 39 -5.37 16.70 -5.50
CA LEU A 39 -5.29 15.82 -4.34
C LEU A 39 -4.09 14.89 -4.49
N VAL A 40 -3.33 14.75 -3.42
CA VAL A 40 -2.32 13.71 -3.27
C VAL A 40 -2.89 12.64 -2.36
N GLU A 41 -3.09 11.47 -2.93
CA GLU A 41 -3.69 10.34 -2.24
C GLU A 41 -2.61 9.34 -1.82
N GLN A 42 -2.92 8.51 -0.85
CA GLN A 42 -1.99 7.51 -0.33
C GLN A 42 -2.72 6.23 0.00
N TRP A 43 -2.13 5.11 -0.34
CA TRP A 43 -2.58 3.78 0.06
C TRP A 43 -1.47 3.05 0.79
N GLN A 44 -1.87 2.24 1.76
CA GLN A 44 -0.99 1.39 2.52
C GLN A 44 -1.61 0.01 2.67
N PHE A 45 -0.84 -1.01 2.36
CA PHE A 45 -1.19 -2.41 2.53
C PHE A 45 -0.14 -3.05 3.41
N ASP A 46 -0.54 -3.61 4.52
CA ASP A 46 0.38 -4.34 5.40
C ASP A 46 -0.16 -5.72 5.75
N PHE A 47 0.72 -6.64 6.07
CA PHE A 47 0.38 -7.97 6.53
C PHE A 47 1.41 -8.51 7.52
N TRP A 48 0.99 -9.46 8.32
CA TRP A 48 1.86 -10.28 9.15
C TRP A 48 1.41 -11.74 9.09
N SER A 49 2.34 -12.64 8.74
CA SER A 49 2.17 -14.10 8.75
C SER A 49 2.94 -14.70 9.90
N PRO A 50 2.28 -15.13 10.97
CA PRO A 50 2.95 -15.85 12.07
C PRO A 50 3.54 -17.20 11.64
N GLU A 51 2.96 -17.83 10.62
CA GLU A 51 3.42 -19.14 10.12
C GLU A 51 4.81 -19.05 9.49
N HIS A 52 5.09 -17.94 8.79
CA HIS A 52 6.35 -17.73 8.07
C HIS A 52 7.28 -16.74 8.77
N ASP A 53 6.88 -16.21 9.94
CA ASP A 53 7.59 -15.12 10.62
C ASP A 53 7.96 -13.99 9.64
N LEU A 54 7.00 -13.63 8.74
CA LEU A 54 7.16 -12.68 7.66
C LEU A 54 6.07 -11.62 7.72
N GLY A 55 6.49 -10.36 7.64
CA GLY A 55 5.60 -9.22 7.43
C GLY A 55 5.97 -8.46 6.17
N GLY A 56 4.98 -7.80 5.61
CA GLY A 56 5.15 -6.90 4.48
C GLY A 56 4.39 -5.59 4.67
N TRP A 57 4.94 -4.56 4.09
CA TRP A 57 4.34 -3.24 4.06
C TRP A 57 4.58 -2.60 2.71
N THR A 58 3.50 -2.32 1.97
CA THR A 58 3.53 -1.58 0.71
C THR A 58 2.81 -0.26 0.91
N HIS A 59 3.48 0.83 0.56
CA HIS A 59 2.94 2.17 0.64
C HIS A 59 3.26 2.95 -0.63
N PHE A 60 2.30 3.70 -1.14
CA PHE A 60 2.52 4.58 -2.28
C PHE A 60 1.66 5.83 -2.18
N THR A 61 2.18 6.90 -2.80
CA THR A 61 1.44 8.12 -3.03
C THR A 61 1.05 8.22 -4.50
N TYR A 62 -0.08 8.85 -4.75
CA TYR A 62 -0.60 9.11 -6.09
C TYR A 62 -0.86 10.61 -6.25
N ASP A 63 0.06 11.31 -6.92
CA ASP A 63 -0.12 12.72 -7.31
C ASP A 63 -0.51 12.77 -8.79
N GLN A 64 -1.80 12.89 -9.01
CA GLN A 64 -2.37 12.93 -10.36
C GLN A 64 -1.92 14.17 -11.13
N SER A 65 -1.70 15.30 -10.46
CA SER A 65 -1.32 16.56 -11.10
C SER A 65 0.06 16.52 -11.71
N SER A 66 1.03 15.99 -10.98
CA SER A 66 2.41 15.81 -11.43
C SER A 66 2.64 14.49 -12.16
N ARG A 67 1.72 13.54 -12.06
CA ARG A 67 1.83 12.14 -12.51
C ARG A 67 3.07 11.45 -11.95
N LYS A 68 3.33 11.70 -10.70
CA LYS A 68 4.41 11.11 -9.94
C LYS A 68 3.88 10.54 -8.64
N GLY A 69 4.53 9.54 -8.17
CA GLY A 69 4.27 8.95 -6.87
C GLY A 69 5.56 8.67 -6.13
N TRP A 70 5.42 8.29 -4.91
CA TRP A 70 6.44 7.65 -4.11
C TRP A 70 5.96 6.22 -3.85
N TYR A 71 6.82 5.25 -4.05
CA TYR A 71 6.51 3.84 -3.91
C TYR A 71 7.53 3.16 -3.02
N VAL A 72 7.06 2.39 -2.05
CA VAL A 72 7.91 1.59 -1.20
C VAL A 72 7.24 0.26 -0.87
N THR A 73 8.01 -0.83 -0.90
CA THR A 73 7.65 -2.11 -0.30
C THR A 73 8.79 -2.56 0.60
N VAL A 74 8.44 -2.97 1.81
CA VAL A 74 9.38 -3.51 2.79
C VAL A 74 8.89 -4.89 3.20
N LEU A 75 9.80 -5.88 3.14
CA LEU A 75 9.58 -7.19 3.71
C LEU A 75 10.50 -7.36 4.92
N VAL A 76 9.94 -7.79 6.03
CA VAL A 76 10.64 -7.98 7.31
C VAL A 76 10.27 -9.34 7.91
N GLY A 77 11.15 -9.90 8.70
CA GLY A 77 10.84 -11.16 9.37
C GLY A 77 11.79 -11.43 10.53
N VAL A 78 11.44 -12.43 11.35
CA VAL A 78 12.31 -12.91 12.39
C VAL A 78 13.50 -13.64 11.75
N ASP A 79 14.71 -13.25 12.15
CA ASP A 79 15.97 -13.80 11.60
C ASP A 79 16.12 -13.62 10.07
N ARG A 80 15.36 -12.69 9.46
CA ARG A 80 15.47 -12.32 8.04
C ARG A 80 16.05 -10.93 7.90
N GLN A 81 16.88 -10.74 6.87
CA GLN A 81 17.32 -9.40 6.48
C GLN A 81 16.15 -8.64 5.88
N ILE A 82 16.12 -7.33 6.10
CA ILE A 82 15.12 -6.45 5.49
C ILE A 82 15.31 -6.43 3.98
N VAL A 83 14.22 -6.65 3.25
CA VAL A 83 14.17 -6.45 1.79
C VAL A 83 13.41 -5.17 1.50
N LEU A 84 14.03 -4.26 0.75
CA LEU A 84 13.50 -2.95 0.45
C LEU A 84 13.40 -2.74 -1.07
N VAL A 85 12.21 -2.37 -1.52
CA VAL A 85 11.94 -1.81 -2.86
C VAL A 85 11.50 -0.38 -2.67
N VAL A 86 12.17 0.58 -3.31
CA VAL A 86 11.79 1.99 -3.18
C VAL A 86 12.08 2.78 -4.45
N ASP A 87 11.11 3.60 -4.87
CA ASP A 87 11.31 4.67 -5.84
C ASP A 87 10.59 5.94 -5.34
N PRO A 88 11.35 7.00 -5.02
CA PRO A 88 10.79 8.24 -4.50
C PRO A 88 10.15 9.13 -5.57
N LYS A 89 10.21 8.75 -6.86
CA LYS A 89 9.69 9.52 -7.98
C LYS A 89 9.15 8.64 -9.11
N ILE A 90 8.47 7.56 -8.74
CA ILE A 90 7.89 6.65 -9.71
C ILE A 90 6.91 7.36 -10.64
N GLN A 91 6.94 7.00 -11.91
CA GLN A 91 6.03 7.58 -12.90
C GLN A 91 4.68 6.87 -12.80
N ILE A 92 3.61 7.67 -12.86
CA ILE A 92 2.25 7.17 -12.93
C ILE A 92 1.79 7.25 -14.38
N PRO A 93 1.48 6.12 -15.03
CA PRO A 93 0.99 6.11 -16.40
C PRO A 93 -0.30 6.93 -16.57
N GLN A 94 -0.49 7.47 -17.76
CA GLN A 94 -1.70 8.23 -18.08
C GLN A 94 -2.83 7.24 -18.37
N LEU A 95 -3.99 7.41 -17.72
CA LEU A 95 -5.22 6.66 -18.01
C LEU A 95 -5.10 5.13 -17.84
N THR A 96 -4.76 4.68 -16.66
CA THR A 96 -4.99 3.29 -16.30
C THR A 96 -6.28 3.17 -15.49
N GLN A 97 -6.97 2.07 -15.68
CA GLN A 97 -8.15 1.71 -14.87
C GLN A 97 -7.73 1.35 -13.44
N TYR A 98 -6.45 0.99 -13.28
CA TYR A 98 -5.81 0.51 -12.05
C TYR A 98 -4.76 1.49 -11.57
N LEU A 99 -4.31 1.35 -10.33
CA LEU A 99 -3.13 2.02 -9.80
C LEU A 99 -1.89 1.27 -10.29
N GLU A 100 -1.33 1.74 -11.39
CA GLU A 100 -0.16 1.13 -12.02
C GLU A 100 1.05 2.05 -11.85
N PHE A 101 2.19 1.47 -11.47
CA PHE A 101 3.45 2.16 -11.27
C PHE A 101 4.55 1.48 -12.05
N ARG A 102 5.34 2.27 -12.79
CA ARG A 102 6.46 1.75 -13.57
C ARG A 102 7.71 2.59 -13.39
N ALA A 103 8.81 1.91 -13.08
CA ALA A 103 10.15 2.46 -13.05
C ALA A 103 11.15 1.41 -13.58
N GLU A 104 12.42 1.80 -13.70
CA GLU A 104 13.47 0.83 -14.01
C GLU A 104 13.58 -0.21 -12.89
N GLY A 105 13.24 -1.46 -13.20
CA GLY A 105 13.27 -2.56 -12.24
C GLY A 105 12.08 -2.59 -11.28
N ILE A 106 11.00 -1.85 -11.53
CA ILE A 106 9.75 -1.90 -10.77
C ILE A 106 8.56 -1.90 -11.74
N TRP A 107 7.73 -2.91 -11.61
CA TRP A 107 6.38 -2.92 -12.14
C TRP A 107 5.41 -3.29 -11.02
N ALA A 108 4.48 -2.40 -10.71
CA ALA A 108 3.47 -2.65 -9.70
C ALA A 108 2.07 -2.32 -10.24
N GLN A 109 1.10 -3.15 -9.90
CA GLN A 109 -0.29 -2.98 -10.27
C GLN A 109 -1.15 -3.30 -9.06
N HIS A 110 -1.95 -2.32 -8.63
CA HIS A 110 -2.87 -2.47 -7.53
C HIS A 110 -4.28 -2.23 -8.03
N VAL A 111 -5.14 -3.20 -7.81
CA VAL A 111 -6.51 -3.22 -8.35
C VAL A 111 -7.50 -3.28 -7.20
N CYS A 112 -8.36 -2.27 -7.10
CA CYS A 112 -9.56 -2.36 -6.29
C CYS A 112 -10.60 -3.17 -7.09
N GLU A 113 -10.75 -4.44 -6.78
CA GLU A 113 -11.70 -5.33 -7.43
C GLU A 113 -13.13 -5.01 -6.99
N THR A 114 -13.31 -4.79 -5.70
CA THR A 114 -14.56 -4.34 -5.11
C THR A 114 -14.27 -3.37 -3.98
N PRO A 115 -14.70 -2.10 -4.10
CA PRO A 115 -14.42 -1.08 -3.10
C PRO A 115 -14.84 -1.50 -1.68
N LEU A 116 -13.94 -1.31 -0.71
CA LEU A 116 -14.08 -1.68 0.69
C LEU A 116 -14.22 -3.20 0.96
N GLU A 117 -14.08 -4.03 -0.06
CA GLU A 117 -14.20 -5.49 0.09
C GLU A 117 -12.96 -6.24 -0.37
N HIS A 118 -12.39 -5.88 -1.56
CA HIS A 118 -11.35 -6.69 -2.18
C HIS A 118 -10.36 -5.86 -2.99
N TRP A 119 -9.06 -6.06 -2.69
CA TRP A 119 -7.92 -5.53 -3.43
C TRP A 119 -6.94 -6.62 -3.85
N THR A 120 -6.43 -6.49 -5.07
CA THR A 120 -5.28 -7.26 -5.57
C THR A 120 -4.05 -6.36 -5.61
N VAL A 121 -2.94 -6.82 -5.06
CA VAL A 121 -1.65 -6.09 -5.00
C VAL A 121 -0.57 -6.91 -5.68
N GLY A 122 -0.21 -6.51 -6.89
CA GLY A 122 0.85 -7.11 -7.69
C GLY A 122 2.12 -6.26 -7.70
N LEU A 123 3.27 -6.91 -7.56
CA LEU A 123 4.60 -6.30 -7.66
C LEU A 123 5.58 -7.27 -8.31
N GLU A 124 6.31 -6.78 -9.30
CA GLU A 124 7.54 -7.39 -9.81
C GLU A 124 8.66 -6.35 -9.75
N ALA A 125 9.67 -6.60 -8.93
CA ALA A 125 10.72 -5.62 -8.72
C ALA A 125 12.09 -6.24 -8.46
N PHE A 126 13.11 -5.39 -8.63
CA PHE A 126 14.41 -5.61 -8.03
C PHE A 126 14.59 -4.64 -6.86
N GLY A 127 14.61 -5.19 -5.67
CA GLY A 127 14.90 -4.50 -4.44
C GLY A 127 16.34 -4.72 -3.97
N VAL A 128 16.55 -4.38 -2.71
CA VAL A 128 17.81 -4.57 -2.00
C VAL A 128 17.57 -5.32 -0.69
N THR A 129 18.27 -6.44 -0.49
CA THR A 129 18.40 -7.04 0.84
C THR A 129 19.47 -6.28 1.59
N LEU A 130 19.08 -5.58 2.65
CA LEU A 130 19.96 -4.69 3.40
C LEU A 130 20.96 -5.47 4.23
N GLU A 131 22.22 -5.00 4.28
CA GLU A 131 23.25 -5.58 5.14
C GLU A 131 22.95 -5.34 6.63
N THR A 132 22.48 -4.12 6.93
CA THR A 132 22.01 -3.73 8.27
C THR A 132 20.69 -3.01 8.19
N PRO A 133 19.81 -3.12 9.21
CA PRO A 133 18.53 -2.41 9.23
C PRO A 133 18.64 -0.89 9.12
N GLU A 134 19.73 -0.30 9.64
CA GLU A 134 20.00 1.14 9.62
C GLU A 134 20.18 1.68 8.21
N ASP A 135 20.60 0.84 7.26
CA ASP A 135 20.77 1.21 5.85
C ASP A 135 19.46 1.56 5.16
N ALA A 136 18.32 1.14 5.70
CA ALA A 136 17.00 1.50 5.18
C ALA A 136 16.75 3.01 5.17
N MET A 137 17.29 3.73 6.16
CA MET A 137 17.15 5.18 6.30
C MET A 137 18.32 5.97 5.67
N GLY A 138 19.25 5.25 5.04
CA GLY A 138 20.49 5.85 4.50
C GLY A 138 20.77 5.46 3.05
N ASN A 139 21.92 4.86 2.83
CA ASN A 139 22.44 4.56 1.49
C ASN A 139 21.85 3.31 0.84
N GLN A 140 21.04 2.55 1.55
CA GLN A 140 20.39 1.33 1.06
C GLN A 140 21.39 0.31 0.49
N TRP A 141 22.49 0.11 1.20
CA TRP A 141 23.51 -0.85 0.82
C TRP A 141 23.04 -2.29 1.05
N GLY A 142 23.29 -3.14 0.08
CA GLY A 142 23.00 -4.55 0.20
C GLY A 142 23.02 -5.31 -1.11
N LYS A 143 22.54 -6.53 -1.08
CA LYS A 143 22.45 -7.42 -2.23
C LYS A 143 21.21 -7.06 -3.06
N ARG A 144 21.36 -6.94 -4.39
CA ARG A 144 20.21 -6.85 -5.30
C ARG A 144 19.39 -8.14 -5.22
N THR A 145 18.09 -8.01 -5.00
CA THR A 145 17.17 -9.11 -4.70
C THR A 145 15.92 -8.99 -5.58
N GLY A 146 15.51 -10.09 -6.21
CA GLY A 146 14.21 -10.16 -6.88
C GLY A 146 13.09 -10.18 -5.85
N VAL A 147 12.04 -9.39 -6.08
CA VAL A 147 10.85 -9.31 -5.21
C VAL A 147 9.60 -9.44 -6.06
N GLY A 148 8.72 -10.35 -5.69
CA GLY A 148 7.39 -10.49 -6.25
C GLY A 148 6.33 -10.47 -5.16
N LEU A 149 5.20 -9.83 -5.44
CA LEU A 149 3.98 -9.94 -4.68
C LEU A 149 2.84 -10.26 -5.64
N ASP A 150 2.04 -11.24 -5.28
CA ASP A 150 0.75 -11.54 -5.89
C ASP A 150 -0.21 -11.84 -4.74
N LEU A 151 -0.76 -10.78 -4.18
CA LEU A 151 -1.48 -10.82 -2.91
C LEU A 151 -2.88 -10.23 -3.06
N GLU A 152 -3.81 -10.83 -2.34
CA GLU A 152 -5.21 -10.41 -2.25
C GLU A 152 -5.55 -10.02 -0.81
N TRP A 153 -6.17 -8.84 -0.63
CA TRP A 153 -6.76 -8.39 0.62
C TRP A 153 -8.27 -8.51 0.54
N GLU A 154 -8.86 -9.35 1.38
CA GLU A 154 -10.30 -9.51 1.51
C GLU A 154 -10.77 -8.98 2.86
N GLN A 155 -11.83 -8.21 2.85
CA GLN A 155 -12.43 -7.61 4.04
C GLN A 155 -12.77 -8.67 5.12
N ILE A 156 -12.33 -8.40 6.36
CA ILE A 156 -12.79 -9.12 7.55
C ILE A 156 -13.79 -8.25 8.32
N ASP A 157 -13.40 -6.99 8.59
CA ASP A 157 -14.18 -6.05 9.37
C ASP A 157 -14.55 -4.80 8.55
N LYS A 158 -15.53 -4.05 9.05
CA LYS A 158 -15.91 -2.78 8.44
C LYS A 158 -14.78 -1.76 8.57
N PRO A 159 -14.65 -0.85 7.57
CA PRO A 159 -13.66 0.20 7.66
C PRO A 159 -13.94 1.13 8.85
N GLU A 160 -12.85 1.57 9.50
CA GLU A 160 -12.87 2.52 10.61
C GLU A 160 -12.27 3.85 10.16
N SER A 161 -12.97 4.96 10.45
CA SER A 161 -12.48 6.31 10.15
C SER A 161 -11.22 6.64 10.97
N THR A 162 -10.26 7.29 10.31
CA THR A 162 -9.07 7.87 10.93
C THR A 162 -9.04 9.39 10.73
N ASP A 163 -8.07 10.10 11.30
CA ASP A 163 -7.94 11.55 11.14
C ASP A 163 -7.73 12.00 9.69
N SER A 164 -7.28 11.10 8.81
CA SER A 164 -6.90 11.42 7.43
C SER A 164 -7.44 10.45 6.37
N GLY A 165 -8.43 9.62 6.71
CA GLY A 165 -9.00 8.64 5.81
C GLY A 165 -9.66 7.51 6.58
N PHE A 166 -9.37 6.27 6.21
CA PHE A 166 -9.88 5.09 6.91
C PHE A 166 -8.82 4.00 7.02
N SER A 167 -9.06 3.04 7.88
CA SER A 167 -8.32 1.77 7.97
C SER A 167 -9.28 0.60 8.02
N GLN A 168 -8.85 -0.55 7.51
CA GLN A 168 -9.69 -1.74 7.44
C GLN A 168 -8.87 -3.00 7.68
N GLN A 169 -9.40 -3.90 8.50
CA GLN A 169 -8.81 -5.20 8.74
C GLN A 169 -9.20 -6.17 7.62
N CYS A 170 -8.20 -6.88 7.08
CA CYS A 170 -8.39 -7.83 5.98
C CYS A 170 -7.71 -9.18 6.28
N SER A 171 -8.18 -10.25 5.62
CA SER A 171 -7.39 -11.43 5.35
C SER A 171 -6.47 -11.17 4.16
N VAL A 172 -5.29 -11.75 4.16
CA VAL A 172 -4.31 -11.61 3.09
C VAL A 172 -3.87 -12.98 2.64
N THR A 173 -4.08 -13.26 1.35
CA THR A 173 -3.68 -14.54 0.72
C THR A 173 -2.90 -14.29 -0.55
N GLY A 174 -2.15 -15.30 -1.01
CA GLY A 174 -1.39 -15.24 -2.24
C GLY A 174 0.08 -15.61 -2.06
N GLU A 175 0.96 -15.09 -2.90
CA GLU A 175 2.37 -15.47 -2.94
C GLU A 175 3.30 -14.27 -2.74
N VAL A 176 4.37 -14.48 -1.95
CA VAL A 176 5.52 -13.58 -1.84
C VAL A 176 6.74 -14.29 -2.40
N LEU A 177 7.44 -13.63 -3.33
CA LEU A 177 8.70 -14.11 -3.90
C LEU A 177 9.86 -13.25 -3.37
N ILE A 178 10.91 -13.89 -2.85
CA ILE A 178 12.17 -13.26 -2.47
C ILE A 178 13.32 -14.05 -3.11
N ASP A 179 13.93 -13.53 -4.16
CA ASP A 179 14.86 -14.26 -5.05
C ASP A 179 14.21 -15.56 -5.57
N ASP A 180 14.67 -16.72 -5.08
CA ASP A 180 14.19 -18.06 -5.44
C ASP A 180 13.20 -18.65 -4.41
N GLU A 181 12.94 -17.95 -3.31
CA GLU A 181 12.04 -18.40 -2.25
C GLU A 181 10.63 -17.94 -2.56
N VAL A 182 9.71 -18.89 -2.76
CA VAL A 182 8.26 -18.64 -2.89
C VAL A 182 7.59 -18.99 -1.57
N ILE A 183 6.81 -18.06 -1.05
CA ILE A 183 6.11 -18.16 0.22
C ILE A 183 4.61 -18.03 -0.03
N ASP A 184 3.86 -19.12 0.14
CA ASP A 184 2.40 -19.11 0.12
C ASP A 184 1.88 -18.43 1.39
N LEU A 185 1.22 -17.30 1.22
CA LEU A 185 0.78 -16.47 2.33
C LEU A 185 -0.69 -16.74 2.68
N ASN A 186 -0.92 -16.93 3.99
CA ASN A 186 -2.25 -16.86 4.60
C ASN A 186 -2.09 -16.07 5.90
N ALA A 187 -2.42 -14.80 5.86
CA ALA A 187 -2.08 -13.84 6.88
C ALA A 187 -3.26 -12.91 7.22
N GLN A 188 -3.01 -12.02 8.16
CA GLN A 188 -3.88 -10.88 8.45
C GLN A 188 -3.17 -9.58 8.10
N GLY A 189 -3.93 -8.64 7.58
CA GLY A 189 -3.45 -7.32 7.18
C GLY A 189 -4.48 -6.21 7.34
#